data_6db935ebe5310ad00b626c43cd3c3e86
#
_entry.id   6db935ebe5310ad00b626c43cd3c3e86
#
_cell.length_a   1.000
_cell.length_b   1.000
_cell.length_c   1.000
_cell.angle_alpha   90.00
_cell.angle_beta   90.00
_cell.angle_gamma   90.00
#
_symmetry.space_group_name_H-M   'P 1'
#
loop_
_entity.id
_entity.type
_entity.pdbx_description
1 polymer ?
#
loop_
_entity_poly.entity_id
_entity_poly.type
_entity_poly.pdbx_seq_one_letter_code
_entity_poly.pdbx_strand_id
1 'polypeptide(L)'
;MKILFPDFSDITGLPNDDSLLLDQHRMLFFGDAHDWLICQQAMSAQFLDYLQHGLELSVPNLLVTGIDRPYQLHETLQPRQLPQALRSRHQLHLLPLMGNAGAHRFAQALRQAGHAVYVEAPDYATFLQLNQKLGFRAVIAALFGEHKLARGCDLQQPGAAEQLWQTSRATQFVLKPNQSTGGFANQVVAHVGELSAHAAQLQGMDLLEEMIPEVVASLSVHIHVAADGRCTLLPLAEQVMAGPAAANGIAYPVALSAATRAALHADLAVFCGYLASVTYRGNCNLDIVVDAAGRHYFIEANARLAAGAVPRAVLSRLFDGCLPAYRFVERKLPGLHRCQEADVLHASLATLDMGRRSGTLVVQSQKLAFDKLAYVCFGDDAAAVSEQEQGFLNALQQPELAQVA
;
A
#
# COMPACT_ATOMS: atom_id res chain seq x y z
N MET A 1 4.03 3.63 -23.32
CA MET A 1 3.27 2.40 -23.04
C MET A 1 3.91 1.75 -21.83
N LYS A 2 3.14 1.60 -20.76
CA LYS A 2 3.58 0.97 -19.51
C LYS A 2 3.14 -0.49 -19.46
N ILE A 3 3.92 -1.27 -18.76
CA ILE A 3 3.56 -2.61 -18.28
C ILE A 3 3.43 -2.51 -16.77
N LEU A 4 2.21 -2.66 -16.26
CA LEU A 4 1.89 -2.71 -14.83
C LEU A 4 2.13 -4.15 -14.37
N PHE A 5 3.09 -4.34 -13.46
CA PHE A 5 3.62 -5.66 -13.12
C PHE A 5 3.56 -5.94 -11.61
N PRO A 6 2.42 -6.48 -11.10
CA PRO A 6 2.22 -6.77 -9.69
C PRO A 6 2.79 -8.15 -9.28
N ASP A 7 4.11 -8.29 -9.28
CA ASP A 7 4.81 -9.44 -8.73
C ASP A 7 4.99 -9.27 -7.22
N PHE A 8 4.62 -10.30 -6.43
CA PHE A 8 4.66 -10.31 -4.95
C PHE A 8 5.70 -11.29 -4.40
N SER A 9 6.59 -11.82 -5.24
CA SER A 9 7.45 -12.97 -4.90
C SER A 9 8.32 -12.78 -3.66
N ASP A 10 8.69 -11.54 -3.30
CA ASP A 10 9.56 -11.25 -2.15
C ASP A 10 8.78 -10.79 -0.91
N ILE A 11 7.44 -10.85 -0.90
CA ILE A 11 6.67 -10.60 0.32
C ILE A 11 6.62 -11.90 1.13
N THR A 12 7.29 -11.89 2.26
CA THR A 12 7.23 -12.98 3.23
C THR A 12 6.07 -12.79 4.20
N GLY A 13 5.55 -13.89 4.77
CA GLY A 13 4.49 -13.83 5.78
C GLY A 13 3.11 -13.44 5.20
N LEU A 14 2.93 -13.51 3.88
CA LEU A 14 1.60 -13.37 3.31
C LEU A 14 0.71 -14.50 3.88
N PRO A 15 -0.51 -14.15 4.35
CA PRO A 15 -1.47 -15.19 4.70
C PRO A 15 -1.70 -16.07 3.47
N ASN A 16 -1.89 -17.36 3.70
CA ASN A 16 -2.26 -18.30 2.64
C ASN A 16 -3.74 -18.07 2.25
N ASP A 17 -4.00 -16.90 1.69
CA ASP A 17 -5.33 -16.35 1.40
C ASP A 17 -5.35 -15.91 -0.07
N ASP A 18 -6.04 -16.65 -0.91
CA ASP A 18 -6.19 -16.36 -2.34
C ASP A 18 -6.73 -14.94 -2.61
N SER A 19 -7.33 -14.29 -1.62
CA SER A 19 -7.79 -12.90 -1.75
C SER A 19 -6.64 -11.91 -2.04
N LEU A 20 -5.40 -12.23 -1.67
CA LEU A 20 -4.24 -11.37 -1.95
C LEU A 20 -3.84 -11.34 -3.41
N LEU A 21 -4.11 -12.42 -4.17
CA LEU A 21 -3.89 -12.40 -5.62
C LEU A 21 -4.72 -11.31 -6.30
N LEU A 22 -5.90 -11.03 -5.74
CA LEU A 22 -6.79 -10.00 -6.25
C LEU A 22 -6.25 -8.58 -6.04
N ASP A 23 -5.27 -8.37 -5.13
CA ASP A 23 -4.63 -7.07 -4.95
C ASP A 23 -3.80 -6.63 -6.16
N GLN A 24 -3.45 -7.57 -7.06
CA GLN A 24 -2.86 -7.27 -8.35
C GLN A 24 -3.75 -6.31 -9.16
N HIS A 25 -5.07 -6.42 -9.03
CA HIS A 25 -6.04 -5.62 -9.75
C HIS A 25 -5.98 -4.13 -9.42
N ARG A 26 -5.50 -3.74 -8.23
CA ARG A 26 -5.34 -2.34 -7.85
C ARG A 26 -4.36 -1.57 -8.74
N MET A 27 -3.44 -2.28 -9.40
CA MET A 27 -2.50 -1.67 -10.34
C MET A 27 -3.19 -1.01 -11.54
N LEU A 28 -4.43 -1.40 -11.89
CA LEU A 28 -5.16 -0.83 -13.02
C LEU A 28 -5.32 0.71 -12.92
N PHE A 29 -5.39 1.26 -11.71
CA PHE A 29 -5.55 2.70 -11.51
C PHE A 29 -4.31 3.54 -11.86
N PHE A 30 -3.16 2.88 -12.13
CA PHE A 30 -1.89 3.52 -12.47
C PHE A 30 -1.55 3.47 -13.97
N GLY A 31 -2.46 2.92 -14.79
CA GLY A 31 -2.37 2.86 -16.24
C GLY A 31 -3.58 3.47 -16.94
N ASP A 32 -3.49 3.58 -18.25
CA ASP A 32 -4.55 4.05 -19.15
C ASP A 32 -4.80 3.04 -20.28
N ALA A 33 -5.69 3.36 -21.25
CA ALA A 33 -6.08 2.46 -22.35
C ALA A 33 -4.91 2.00 -23.26
N HIS A 34 -3.76 2.67 -23.20
CA HIS A 34 -2.59 2.29 -24.00
C HIS A 34 -1.64 1.39 -23.22
N ASP A 35 -1.83 1.25 -21.92
CA ASP A 35 -0.99 0.47 -21.03
C ASP A 35 -1.51 -0.97 -20.87
N TRP A 36 -0.72 -1.82 -20.25
CA TRP A 36 -1.05 -3.23 -20.02
C TRP A 36 -0.88 -3.58 -18.55
N LEU A 37 -1.92 -4.13 -17.95
CA LEU A 37 -1.83 -4.78 -16.64
C LEU A 37 -1.68 -6.29 -16.85
N ILE A 38 -0.62 -6.84 -16.28
CA ILE A 38 -0.39 -8.28 -16.25
C ILE A 38 -0.88 -8.77 -14.89
N CYS A 39 -1.81 -9.71 -14.87
CA CYS A 39 -2.36 -10.26 -13.64
C CYS A 39 -2.59 -11.77 -13.77
N GLN A 40 -2.69 -12.46 -12.64
CA GLN A 40 -2.86 -13.91 -12.61
C GLN A 40 -4.35 -14.32 -12.67
N GLN A 41 -5.24 -13.46 -12.21
CA GLN A 41 -6.69 -13.67 -12.27
C GLN A 41 -7.36 -12.62 -13.15
N ALA A 42 -8.39 -13.03 -13.87
CA ALA A 42 -9.22 -12.10 -14.63
C ALA A 42 -10.04 -11.21 -13.69
N MET A 43 -10.26 -9.97 -14.12
CA MET A 43 -11.28 -9.11 -13.51
C MET A 43 -12.67 -9.47 -14.04
N SER A 44 -13.70 -9.23 -13.24
CA SER A 44 -15.06 -9.41 -13.69
C SER A 44 -15.42 -8.39 -14.79
N ALA A 45 -16.27 -8.80 -15.74
CA ALA A 45 -16.77 -7.89 -16.76
C ALA A 45 -17.60 -6.76 -16.14
N GLN A 46 -18.33 -7.02 -15.06
CA GLN A 46 -19.13 -6.05 -14.33
C GLN A 46 -18.27 -4.95 -13.71
N PHE A 47 -17.13 -5.31 -13.10
CA PHE A 47 -16.22 -4.32 -12.53
C PHE A 47 -15.55 -3.47 -13.62
N LEU A 48 -15.17 -4.07 -14.75
CA LEU A 48 -14.60 -3.32 -15.87
C LEU A 48 -15.62 -2.35 -16.48
N ASP A 49 -16.88 -2.79 -16.62
CA ASP A 49 -17.99 -1.95 -17.11
C ASP A 49 -18.28 -0.79 -16.15
N TYR A 50 -18.31 -1.07 -14.84
CA TYR A 50 -18.42 -0.04 -13.81
C TYR A 50 -17.34 1.04 -13.93
N LEU A 51 -16.08 0.65 -14.16
CA LEU A 51 -14.99 1.61 -14.30
C LEU A 51 -15.08 2.41 -15.60
N GLN A 52 -15.37 1.73 -16.73
CA GLN A 52 -15.32 2.33 -18.05
C GLN A 52 -16.59 3.16 -18.37
N HIS A 53 -17.76 2.65 -18.04
CA HIS A 53 -19.04 3.30 -18.37
C HIS A 53 -19.67 3.98 -17.16
N GLY A 54 -19.53 3.41 -15.96
CA GLY A 54 -20.06 4.02 -14.74
C GLY A 54 -19.25 5.21 -14.25
N LEU A 55 -17.91 5.12 -14.30
CA LEU A 55 -16.99 6.16 -13.85
C LEU A 55 -16.28 6.90 -14.99
N GLU A 56 -16.50 6.52 -16.24
CA GLU A 56 -15.82 7.06 -17.42
C GLU A 56 -14.28 7.03 -17.34
N LEU A 57 -13.75 6.04 -16.60
CA LEU A 57 -12.32 5.87 -16.43
C LEU A 57 -11.73 5.03 -17.56
N SER A 58 -10.68 5.54 -18.19
CA SER A 58 -9.85 4.73 -19.08
C SER A 58 -9.14 3.65 -18.25
N VAL A 59 -9.17 2.39 -18.68
CA VAL A 59 -8.50 1.27 -18.01
C VAL A 59 -7.47 0.62 -18.92
N PRO A 60 -6.36 0.07 -18.38
CA PRO A 60 -5.35 -0.61 -19.18
C PRO A 60 -5.89 -1.90 -19.79
N ASN A 61 -5.23 -2.35 -20.86
CA ASN A 61 -5.45 -3.68 -21.41
C ASN A 61 -5.03 -4.74 -20.38
N LEU A 62 -5.70 -5.89 -20.37
CA LEU A 62 -5.40 -6.96 -19.44
C LEU A 62 -4.69 -8.12 -20.14
N LEU A 63 -3.62 -8.62 -19.53
CA LEU A 63 -3.00 -9.88 -19.86
C LEU A 63 -3.11 -10.81 -18.65
N VAL A 64 -3.99 -11.81 -18.75
CA VAL A 64 -4.21 -12.80 -17.69
C VAL A 64 -3.30 -14.01 -17.94
N THR A 65 -2.45 -14.35 -16.97
CA THR A 65 -1.44 -15.43 -17.10
C THR A 65 -1.87 -16.77 -16.53
N GLY A 66 -2.92 -16.79 -15.66
CA GLY A 66 -3.28 -17.96 -14.87
C GLY A 66 -2.50 -18.04 -13.54
N ILE A 67 -2.89 -18.99 -12.67
CA ILE A 67 -2.39 -19.11 -11.28
C ILE A 67 -1.51 -20.36 -11.12
N ASP A 68 -0.58 -20.62 -12.02
CA ASP A 68 0.32 -21.78 -11.89
C ASP A 68 1.29 -21.60 -10.71
N ARG A 69 1.73 -20.38 -10.47
CA ARG A 69 2.60 -19.98 -9.35
C ARG A 69 2.09 -18.70 -8.72
N PRO A 70 1.28 -18.80 -7.66
CA PRO A 70 0.73 -17.62 -6.99
C PRO A 70 1.82 -16.63 -6.61
N TYR A 71 1.58 -15.35 -6.86
CA TYR A 71 2.47 -14.20 -6.55
C TYR A 71 3.76 -14.10 -7.37
N GLN A 72 4.12 -15.10 -8.19
CA GLN A 72 5.39 -15.17 -8.93
C GLN A 72 5.16 -14.96 -10.44
N LEU A 73 4.72 -13.76 -10.82
CA LEU A 73 4.44 -13.42 -12.24
C LEU A 73 5.64 -13.62 -13.14
N HIS A 74 6.84 -13.29 -12.66
CA HIS A 74 8.09 -13.41 -13.42
C HIS A 74 8.46 -14.85 -13.80
N GLU A 75 7.92 -15.86 -13.10
CA GLU A 75 8.14 -17.26 -13.41
C GLU A 75 7.12 -17.83 -14.40
N THR A 76 5.94 -17.21 -14.47
CA THR A 76 4.84 -17.67 -15.34
C THR A 76 4.81 -16.99 -16.70
N LEU A 77 5.47 -15.83 -16.85
CA LEU A 77 5.41 -15.01 -18.06
C LEU A 77 6.77 -14.90 -18.73
N GLN A 78 6.81 -15.35 -20.00
CA GLN A 78 7.96 -15.14 -20.90
C GLN A 78 7.71 -13.96 -21.85
N PRO A 79 8.75 -13.19 -22.27
CA PRO A 79 8.58 -12.06 -23.20
C PRO A 79 7.86 -12.44 -24.51
N ARG A 80 8.02 -13.67 -25.00
CA ARG A 80 7.34 -14.18 -26.21
C ARG A 80 5.82 -14.32 -26.04
N GLN A 81 5.31 -14.41 -24.81
CA GLN A 81 3.88 -14.52 -24.49
C GLN A 81 3.21 -13.15 -24.40
N LEU A 82 3.98 -12.07 -24.41
CA LEU A 82 3.42 -10.73 -24.44
C LEU A 82 2.63 -10.50 -25.73
N PRO A 83 1.55 -9.70 -25.67
CA PRO A 83 0.80 -9.28 -26.85
C PRO A 83 1.69 -8.64 -27.90
N GLN A 84 1.33 -8.80 -29.17
CA GLN A 84 2.10 -8.24 -30.30
C GLN A 84 2.30 -6.72 -30.15
N ALA A 85 1.30 -6.02 -29.62
CA ALA A 85 1.37 -4.57 -29.35
C ALA A 85 2.54 -4.19 -28.43
N LEU A 86 2.92 -5.04 -27.47
CA LEU A 86 4.10 -4.87 -26.61
C LEU A 86 5.38 -5.36 -27.30
N ARG A 87 5.33 -6.55 -27.91
CA ARG A 87 6.50 -7.15 -28.55
C ARG A 87 7.06 -6.33 -29.72
N SER A 88 6.22 -5.54 -30.38
CA SER A 88 6.64 -4.65 -31.47
C SER A 88 7.27 -3.33 -31.03
N ARG A 89 7.27 -3.04 -29.71
CA ARG A 89 7.82 -1.79 -29.16
C ARG A 89 9.30 -1.92 -28.86
N HIS A 90 10.10 -0.97 -29.32
CA HIS A 90 11.51 -0.88 -28.96
C HIS A 90 11.70 -0.45 -27.48
N GLN A 91 10.87 0.50 -27.00
CA GLN A 91 10.93 1.03 -25.64
C GLN A 91 9.72 0.60 -24.82
N LEU A 92 9.98 0.04 -23.64
CA LEU A 92 8.98 -0.37 -22.67
C LEU A 92 9.24 0.32 -21.32
N HIS A 93 8.17 0.70 -20.66
CA HIS A 93 8.20 1.23 -19.30
C HIS A 93 7.57 0.19 -18.38
N LEU A 94 8.38 -0.45 -17.53
CA LEU A 94 7.93 -1.38 -16.51
C LEU A 94 7.64 -0.62 -15.23
N LEU A 95 6.37 -0.58 -14.81
CA LEU A 95 5.92 -0.11 -13.50
C LEU A 95 5.59 -1.33 -12.64
N PRO A 96 6.53 -1.83 -11.84
CA PRO A 96 6.25 -2.94 -10.94
C PRO A 96 5.53 -2.44 -9.68
N LEU A 97 4.81 -3.35 -9.02
CA LEU A 97 4.28 -3.07 -7.67
C LEU A 97 5.43 -2.77 -6.71
N MET A 98 6.53 -3.53 -6.82
CA MET A 98 7.74 -3.37 -6.01
C MET A 98 8.99 -3.72 -6.82
N GLY A 99 10.13 -3.11 -6.43
CA GLY A 99 11.44 -3.35 -7.05
C GLY A 99 12.08 -4.66 -6.61
N ASN A 100 11.31 -5.76 -6.56
CA ASN A 100 11.75 -7.06 -6.11
C ASN A 100 12.58 -7.81 -7.16
N ALA A 101 13.18 -8.95 -6.77
CA ALA A 101 13.97 -9.77 -7.67
C ALA A 101 13.18 -10.23 -8.90
N GLY A 102 11.87 -10.50 -8.75
CA GLY A 102 10.99 -10.91 -9.84
C GLY A 102 10.85 -9.83 -10.90
N ALA A 103 10.59 -8.59 -10.50
CA ALA A 103 10.48 -7.45 -11.42
C ALA A 103 11.78 -7.21 -12.19
N HIS A 104 12.94 -7.30 -11.51
CA HIS A 104 14.25 -7.13 -12.16
C HIS A 104 14.58 -8.27 -13.13
N ARG A 105 14.26 -9.52 -12.78
CA ARG A 105 14.40 -10.68 -13.67
C ARG A 105 13.54 -10.53 -14.93
N PHE A 106 12.29 -10.11 -14.78
CA PHE A 106 11.40 -9.87 -15.91
C PHE A 106 11.92 -8.74 -16.81
N ALA A 107 12.36 -7.63 -16.21
CA ALA A 107 13.00 -6.54 -16.96
C ALA A 107 14.25 -7.01 -17.74
N GLN A 108 15.07 -7.86 -17.14
CA GLN A 108 16.24 -8.45 -17.81
C GLN A 108 15.82 -9.34 -18.98
N ALA A 109 14.79 -10.18 -18.82
CA ALA A 109 14.28 -11.03 -19.90
C ALA A 109 13.74 -10.17 -21.07
N LEU A 110 13.07 -9.06 -20.80
CA LEU A 110 12.64 -8.10 -21.82
C LEU A 110 13.83 -7.47 -22.57
N ARG A 111 14.90 -7.09 -21.85
CA ARG A 111 16.13 -6.57 -22.48
C ARG A 111 16.83 -7.60 -23.36
N GLN A 112 16.88 -8.86 -22.93
CA GLN A 112 17.40 -9.98 -23.70
C GLN A 112 16.56 -10.25 -24.97
N ALA A 113 15.26 -9.96 -24.93
CA ALA A 113 14.36 -10.01 -26.07
C ALA A 113 14.47 -8.80 -27.01
N GLY A 114 15.41 -7.86 -26.77
CA GLY A 114 15.69 -6.71 -27.61
C GLY A 114 14.98 -5.41 -27.29
N HIS A 115 14.30 -5.34 -26.12
CA HIS A 115 13.62 -4.11 -25.68
C HIS A 115 14.55 -3.21 -24.85
N ALA A 116 14.47 -1.89 -25.05
CA ALA A 116 14.97 -0.91 -24.08
C ALA A 116 13.93 -0.75 -22.97
N VAL A 117 14.29 -1.14 -21.73
CA VAL A 117 13.36 -1.17 -20.61
C VAL A 117 13.76 -0.17 -19.53
N TYR A 118 12.90 0.82 -19.31
CA TYR A 118 12.92 1.64 -18.09
C TYR A 118 12.12 0.94 -17.01
N VAL A 119 12.71 0.75 -15.82
CA VAL A 119 12.05 0.18 -14.65
C VAL A 119 11.78 1.30 -13.64
N GLU A 120 10.52 1.54 -13.33
CA GLU A 120 10.11 2.55 -12.34
C GLU A 120 10.12 1.93 -10.92
N ALA A 121 11.31 1.55 -10.49
CA ALA A 121 11.59 1.00 -9.17
C ALA A 121 13.07 1.21 -8.81
N PRO A 122 13.44 1.18 -7.51
CA PRO A 122 14.84 1.15 -7.11
C PRO A 122 15.51 -0.16 -7.56
N ASP A 123 16.85 -0.19 -7.53
CA ASP A 123 17.57 -1.46 -7.63
C ASP A 123 17.22 -2.38 -6.45
N TYR A 124 17.50 -3.69 -6.61
CA TYR A 124 17.07 -4.70 -5.65
C TYR A 124 17.71 -4.53 -4.26
N ALA A 125 18.96 -4.07 -4.19
CA ALA A 125 19.65 -3.86 -2.90
C ALA A 125 19.01 -2.70 -2.12
N THR A 126 18.74 -1.58 -2.80
CA THR A 126 18.02 -0.42 -2.23
C THR A 126 16.59 -0.80 -1.84
N PHE A 127 15.90 -1.61 -2.67
CA PHE A 127 14.58 -2.14 -2.34
C PHE A 127 14.62 -2.94 -1.04
N LEU A 128 15.53 -3.91 -0.90
CA LEU A 128 15.67 -4.72 0.31
C LEU A 128 16.00 -3.86 1.52
N GLN A 129 16.99 -2.96 1.41
CA GLN A 129 17.41 -2.09 2.51
C GLN A 129 16.25 -1.28 3.08
N LEU A 130 15.40 -0.72 2.23
CA LEU A 130 14.28 0.11 2.68
C LEU A 130 13.05 -0.68 3.13
N ASN A 131 12.76 -1.85 2.54
CA ASN A 131 11.63 -2.69 2.97
C ASN A 131 11.93 -3.56 4.18
N GLN A 132 13.20 -3.77 4.52
CA GLN A 132 13.60 -4.43 5.76
C GLN A 132 13.61 -3.43 6.91
N LYS A 133 12.91 -3.73 7.99
CA LYS A 133 12.77 -2.80 9.13
C LYS A 133 14.11 -2.43 9.75
N LEU A 134 15.01 -3.42 9.92
CA LEU A 134 16.37 -3.17 10.43
C LEU A 134 17.19 -2.31 9.45
N GLY A 135 17.08 -2.56 8.14
CA GLY A 135 17.73 -1.77 7.10
C GLY A 135 17.23 -0.33 7.08
N PHE A 136 15.91 -0.14 7.14
CA PHE A 136 15.30 1.20 7.19
C PHE A 136 15.72 1.96 8.45
N ARG A 137 15.70 1.31 9.63
CA ARG A 137 16.18 1.91 10.89
C ARG A 137 17.61 2.41 10.77
N ALA A 138 18.49 1.62 10.15
CA ALA A 138 19.89 2.05 9.93
C ALA A 138 19.98 3.29 9.04
N VAL A 139 19.14 3.40 8.00
CA VAL A 139 19.06 4.59 7.15
C VAL A 139 18.59 5.80 7.95
N ILE A 140 17.50 5.68 8.72
CA ILE A 140 16.95 6.80 9.51
C ILE A 140 17.94 7.23 10.61
N ALA A 141 18.58 6.28 11.31
CA ALA A 141 19.59 6.59 12.31
C ALA A 141 20.78 7.36 11.72
N ALA A 142 21.21 6.97 10.51
CA ALA A 142 22.30 7.67 9.81
C ALA A 142 21.92 9.08 9.35
N LEU A 143 20.67 9.28 8.91
CA LEU A 143 20.20 10.59 8.42
C LEU A 143 19.85 11.56 9.54
N PHE A 144 19.24 11.08 10.60
CA PHE A 144 18.59 11.93 11.61
C PHE A 144 19.01 11.62 13.05
N GLY A 145 19.64 10.45 13.30
CA GLY A 145 19.91 9.94 14.63
C GLY A 145 18.77 9.08 15.20
N GLU A 146 19.08 8.32 16.26
CA GLU A 146 18.16 7.38 16.90
C GLU A 146 16.89 8.03 17.50
N HIS A 147 16.93 9.34 17.79
CA HIS A 147 15.79 10.06 18.36
C HIS A 147 14.58 10.19 17.41
N LYS A 148 14.76 9.87 16.14
CA LYS A 148 13.70 9.82 15.12
C LYS A 148 13.09 8.42 14.94
N LEU A 149 13.51 7.46 15.73
CA LEU A 149 13.05 6.10 15.74
C LEU A 149 12.40 5.76 17.08
N ALA A 150 11.45 4.82 17.11
CA ALA A 150 11.11 4.14 18.33
C ALA A 150 12.36 3.43 18.87
N ARG A 151 12.61 3.54 20.17
CA ARG A 151 13.75 2.82 20.77
C ARG A 151 13.52 1.32 20.60
N GLY A 152 14.52 0.61 20.12
CA GLY A 152 14.36 -0.81 19.78
C GLY A 152 15.68 -1.54 19.63
N CYS A 153 15.61 -2.86 19.45
CA CYS A 153 16.79 -3.70 19.26
C CYS A 153 16.54 -4.82 18.25
N ASP A 154 17.62 -5.24 17.63
CA ASP A 154 17.68 -6.45 16.81
C ASP A 154 17.66 -7.68 17.73
N LEU A 155 16.66 -8.54 17.58
CA LEU A 155 16.49 -9.75 18.38
C LEU A 155 17.50 -10.85 18.04
N GLN A 156 18.20 -10.74 16.93
CA GLN A 156 19.29 -11.65 16.58
C GLN A 156 20.56 -11.39 17.40
N GLN A 157 20.64 -10.22 18.10
CA GLN A 157 21.75 -9.90 18.98
C GLN A 157 21.51 -10.45 20.38
N PRO A 158 22.37 -11.34 20.90
CA PRO A 158 22.20 -11.94 22.22
C PRO A 158 22.11 -10.88 23.33
N GLY A 159 21.11 -10.99 24.19
CA GLY A 159 20.90 -10.09 25.33
C GLY A 159 20.34 -8.71 25.02
N ALA A 160 20.11 -8.37 23.73
CA ALA A 160 19.62 -7.04 23.34
C ALA A 160 18.20 -6.78 23.83
N ALA A 161 17.33 -7.78 23.80
CA ALA A 161 15.97 -7.67 24.29
C ALA A 161 15.91 -7.41 25.81
N GLU A 162 16.69 -8.16 26.58
CA GLU A 162 16.81 -7.98 28.02
C GLU A 162 17.37 -6.61 28.38
N GLN A 163 18.41 -6.17 27.67
CA GLN A 163 18.98 -4.84 27.89
C GLN A 163 18.00 -3.72 27.56
N LEU A 164 17.28 -3.81 26.42
CA LEU A 164 16.24 -2.85 26.08
C LEU A 164 15.20 -2.79 27.19
N TRP A 165 14.74 -3.93 27.63
CA TRP A 165 13.72 -4.03 28.67
C TRP A 165 14.14 -3.42 30.02
N GLN A 166 15.35 -3.74 30.48
CA GLN A 166 15.88 -3.24 31.75
C GLN A 166 16.07 -1.72 31.77
N THR A 167 16.31 -1.15 30.60
CA THR A 167 16.61 0.30 30.45
C THR A 167 15.43 1.10 29.92
N SER A 168 14.34 0.44 29.52
CA SER A 168 13.13 1.07 29.00
C SER A 168 12.20 1.53 30.12
N ARG A 169 11.42 2.59 29.85
CA ARG A 169 10.28 3.01 30.64
C ARG A 169 8.94 2.71 29.95
N ALA A 170 8.98 2.15 28.75
CA ALA A 170 7.79 1.78 28.01
C ALA A 170 7.05 0.62 28.73
N THR A 171 5.73 0.67 28.72
CA THR A 171 4.88 -0.39 29.26
C THR A 171 4.44 -1.41 28.21
N GLN A 172 4.65 -1.09 26.94
CA GLN A 172 4.30 -1.94 25.81
C GLN A 172 5.40 -1.89 24.76
N PHE A 173 5.55 -2.99 24.06
CA PHE A 173 6.50 -3.16 22.98
C PHE A 173 5.81 -3.79 21.77
N VAL A 174 6.40 -3.63 20.61
CA VAL A 174 5.94 -4.27 19.38
C VAL A 174 7.03 -5.17 18.85
N LEU A 175 6.72 -6.45 18.70
CA LEU A 175 7.51 -7.44 18.00
C LEU A 175 7.20 -7.38 16.51
N LYS A 176 8.21 -7.34 15.67
CA LYS A 176 8.05 -7.22 14.21
C LYS A 176 9.00 -8.18 13.48
N PRO A 177 8.53 -8.90 12.46
CA PRO A 177 9.43 -9.54 11.51
C PRO A 177 10.15 -8.47 10.68
N ASN A 178 11.39 -8.74 10.27
CA ASN A 178 12.17 -7.78 9.46
C ASN A 178 11.51 -7.48 8.11
N GLN A 179 10.81 -8.45 7.54
CA GLN A 179 10.03 -8.30 6.32
C GLN A 179 8.57 -8.68 6.59
N SER A 180 7.67 -7.72 6.44
CA SER A 180 6.21 -7.95 6.50
C SER A 180 5.49 -6.81 5.79
N THR A 181 4.19 -6.97 5.57
CA THR A 181 3.34 -5.94 4.96
C THR A 181 2.07 -5.75 5.76
N GLY A 182 1.52 -4.52 5.80
CA GLY A 182 0.23 -4.21 6.40
C GLY A 182 0.11 -4.47 7.90
N GLY A 183 1.25 -4.52 8.63
CA GLY A 183 1.24 -4.85 10.06
C GLY A 183 0.95 -6.32 10.37
N PHE A 184 0.84 -7.18 9.36
CA PHE A 184 0.70 -8.62 9.54
C PHE A 184 1.88 -9.17 10.34
N ALA A 185 1.59 -10.05 11.28
CA ALA A 185 2.53 -10.64 12.21
C ALA A 185 3.18 -9.69 13.23
N ASN A 186 2.85 -8.40 13.26
CA ASN A 186 3.23 -7.53 14.38
C ASN A 186 2.48 -7.97 15.64
N GLN A 187 3.19 -8.08 16.77
CA GLN A 187 2.62 -8.50 18.05
C GLN A 187 2.92 -7.45 19.12
N VAL A 188 1.89 -7.02 19.83
CA VAL A 188 2.06 -6.14 20.98
C VAL A 188 2.29 -7.01 22.22
N VAL A 189 3.37 -6.73 22.96
CA VAL A 189 3.75 -7.43 24.20
C VAL A 189 3.88 -6.45 25.36
N ALA A 190 3.33 -6.82 26.53
CA ALA A 190 3.33 -6.00 27.72
C ALA A 190 4.40 -6.40 28.75
N HIS A 191 4.92 -7.62 28.69
CA HIS A 191 5.89 -8.12 29.66
C HIS A 191 7.00 -9.00 29.02
N VAL A 192 8.24 -8.94 29.58
CA VAL A 192 9.37 -9.81 29.18
C VAL A 192 9.04 -11.29 29.29
N GLY A 193 8.27 -11.66 30.31
CA GLY A 193 7.83 -13.05 30.49
C GLY A 193 7.04 -13.58 29.29
N GLU A 194 6.36 -12.72 28.56
CA GLU A 194 5.66 -13.07 27.31
C GLU A 194 6.65 -13.42 26.19
N LEU A 195 7.84 -12.78 26.14
CA LEU A 195 8.87 -13.11 25.17
C LEU A 195 9.39 -14.53 25.37
N SER A 196 9.65 -14.94 26.61
CA SER A 196 10.11 -16.31 26.92
C SER A 196 9.01 -17.35 26.76
N ALA A 197 7.75 -17.00 27.10
CA ALA A 197 6.59 -17.87 26.87
C ALA A 197 6.27 -18.03 25.36
N HIS A 198 6.63 -17.05 24.55
CA HIS A 198 6.42 -17.03 23.11
C HIS A 198 7.67 -17.39 22.30
N ALA A 199 8.69 -18.00 22.91
CA ALA A 199 9.94 -18.39 22.22
C ALA A 199 9.69 -19.17 20.91
N ALA A 200 8.63 -19.99 20.85
CA ALA A 200 8.20 -20.65 19.61
C ALA A 200 7.55 -19.69 18.59
N GLN A 201 6.96 -18.58 19.05
CA GLN A 201 6.33 -17.53 18.21
C GLN A 201 7.33 -16.45 17.80
N LEU A 202 8.50 -16.38 18.45
CA LEU A 202 9.61 -15.52 18.08
C LEU A 202 10.32 -15.97 16.81
N GLN A 203 10.04 -17.19 16.35
CA GLN A 203 10.60 -17.67 15.09
C GLN A 203 10.12 -16.79 13.93
N GLY A 204 11.07 -16.06 13.32
CA GLY A 204 10.78 -15.09 12.28
C GLY A 204 10.49 -13.67 12.75
N MET A 205 10.59 -13.38 14.07
CA MET A 205 10.62 -12.02 14.61
C MET A 205 12.06 -11.54 14.74
N ASP A 206 12.33 -10.34 14.26
CA ASP A 206 13.68 -9.81 14.15
C ASP A 206 13.89 -8.52 14.94
N LEU A 207 12.81 -7.79 15.23
CA LEU A 207 12.85 -6.45 15.82
C LEU A 207 11.89 -6.35 17.00
N LEU A 208 12.39 -5.85 18.14
CA LEU A 208 11.60 -5.40 19.27
C LEU A 208 11.71 -3.89 19.40
N GLU A 209 10.59 -3.18 19.43
CA GLU A 209 10.53 -1.73 19.59
C GLU A 209 9.61 -1.31 20.72
N GLU A 210 9.97 -0.25 21.43
CA GLU A 210 9.05 0.42 22.36
C GLU A 210 7.83 0.95 21.58
N MET A 211 6.65 0.73 22.12
CA MET A 211 5.45 1.37 21.59
C MET A 211 5.49 2.88 21.93
N ILE A 212 5.37 3.72 20.91
CA ILE A 212 5.38 5.17 21.09
C ILE A 212 4.09 5.55 21.83
N PRO A 213 4.21 6.22 22.99
CA PRO A 213 3.03 6.60 23.78
C PRO A 213 2.32 7.80 23.14
N GLU A 214 1.04 7.96 23.50
CA GLU A 214 0.23 9.15 23.19
C GLU A 214 0.30 9.55 21.70
N VAL A 215 0.24 8.56 20.79
CA VAL A 215 0.18 8.82 19.35
C VAL A 215 -1.11 9.58 19.02
N VAL A 216 -0.98 10.76 18.42
CA VAL A 216 -2.09 11.62 17.99
C VAL A 216 -2.35 11.54 16.48
N ALA A 217 -1.38 11.09 15.69
CA ALA A 217 -1.56 10.82 14.26
C ALA A 217 -0.63 9.70 13.80
N SER A 218 -1.13 8.84 12.92
CA SER A 218 -0.37 7.84 12.19
C SER A 218 -0.42 8.18 10.71
N LEU A 219 0.71 8.48 10.10
CA LEU A 219 0.79 9.04 8.76
C LEU A 219 1.20 8.01 7.73
N SER A 220 0.60 8.08 6.56
CA SER A 220 1.05 7.43 5.33
C SER A 220 1.59 8.50 4.39
N VAL A 221 2.89 8.53 4.20
CA VAL A 221 3.61 9.58 3.45
C VAL A 221 4.09 9.00 2.13
N HIS A 222 3.46 9.41 1.04
CA HIS A 222 3.80 8.92 -0.29
C HIS A 222 4.79 9.85 -0.99
N ILE A 223 5.86 9.26 -1.51
CA ILE A 223 6.92 9.91 -2.28
C ILE A 223 6.98 9.24 -3.64
N HIS A 224 7.10 10.03 -4.69
CA HIS A 224 7.38 9.55 -6.04
C HIS A 224 8.67 10.16 -6.56
N VAL A 225 9.58 9.31 -7.03
CA VAL A 225 10.83 9.73 -7.66
C VAL A 225 10.77 9.43 -9.16
N ALA A 226 10.72 10.49 -9.95
CA ALA A 226 10.60 10.40 -11.40
C ALA A 226 11.88 9.89 -12.07
N ALA A 227 11.81 9.58 -13.37
CA ALA A 227 12.95 9.09 -14.16
C ALA A 227 14.16 10.04 -14.15
N ASP A 228 13.92 11.35 -14.10
CA ASP A 228 14.94 12.40 -13.99
C ASP A 228 15.53 12.56 -12.58
N GLY A 229 15.02 11.81 -11.59
CA GLY A 229 15.44 11.88 -10.20
C GLY A 229 14.71 12.93 -9.37
N ARG A 230 13.77 13.66 -9.94
CA ARG A 230 12.95 14.63 -9.21
C ARG A 230 12.05 13.90 -8.22
N CYS A 231 12.20 14.24 -6.94
CA CYS A 231 11.39 13.73 -5.85
C CYS A 231 10.15 14.60 -5.66
N THR A 232 9.00 13.99 -5.63
CA THR A 232 7.71 14.65 -5.37
C THR A 232 7.08 14.06 -4.12
N LEU A 233 6.93 14.89 -3.10
CA LEU A 233 6.15 14.56 -1.91
C LEU A 233 4.68 14.78 -2.24
N LEU A 234 3.90 13.72 -2.08
CA LEU A 234 2.46 13.80 -2.27
C LEU A 234 1.78 14.32 -0.98
N PRO A 235 0.52 14.86 -1.04
CA PRO A 235 -0.17 15.34 0.15
C PRO A 235 -0.22 14.27 1.26
N LEU A 236 0.03 14.70 2.50
CA LEU A 236 0.07 13.81 3.66
C LEU A 236 -1.31 13.22 3.92
N ALA A 237 -1.37 11.92 4.18
CA ALA A 237 -2.58 11.21 4.58
C ALA A 237 -2.39 10.55 5.94
N GLU A 238 -3.49 10.34 6.65
CA GLU A 238 -3.53 9.64 7.94
C GLU A 238 -3.91 8.17 7.72
N GLN A 239 -3.26 7.26 8.43
CA GLN A 239 -3.65 5.85 8.44
C GLN A 239 -4.94 5.66 9.23
N VAL A 240 -5.89 4.91 8.69
CA VAL A 240 -7.09 4.45 9.40
C VAL A 240 -6.71 3.18 10.15
N MET A 241 -6.57 3.32 11.47
CA MET A 241 -6.12 2.21 12.32
C MET A 241 -7.24 1.21 12.58
N ALA A 242 -6.97 -0.07 12.35
CA ALA A 242 -7.84 -1.19 12.70
C ALA A 242 -7.48 -1.81 14.06
N GLY A 243 -6.33 -1.44 14.62
CA GLY A 243 -5.80 -1.89 15.89
C GLY A 243 -4.52 -1.14 16.26
N PRO A 244 -3.88 -1.48 17.38
CA PRO A 244 -2.73 -0.73 17.89
C PRO A 244 -1.52 -0.67 16.94
N ALA A 245 -1.37 -1.66 16.06
CA ALA A 245 -0.22 -1.80 15.16
C ALA A 245 -0.61 -2.21 13.73
N ALA A 246 -1.89 -2.04 13.36
CA ALA A 246 -2.39 -2.41 12.03
C ALA A 246 -3.32 -1.33 11.48
N ALA A 247 -3.10 -0.95 10.23
CA ALA A 247 -3.97 -0.04 9.48
C ALA A 247 -4.74 -0.80 8.40
N ASN A 248 -5.97 -0.39 8.12
CA ASN A 248 -6.79 -0.94 7.04
C ASN A 248 -7.22 0.11 6.00
N GLY A 249 -6.65 1.29 6.06
CA GLY A 249 -6.97 2.36 5.14
C GLY A 249 -6.18 3.63 5.38
N ILE A 250 -6.53 4.68 4.63
CA ILE A 250 -6.00 6.04 4.80
C ILE A 250 -7.11 7.08 4.66
N ALA A 251 -6.92 8.23 5.29
CA ALA A 251 -7.80 9.39 5.20
C ALA A 251 -7.01 10.65 4.83
N TYR A 252 -7.64 11.57 4.11
CA TYR A 252 -7.08 12.86 3.70
C TYR A 252 -8.17 13.94 3.82
N PRO A 253 -7.83 15.15 4.25
CA PRO A 253 -6.54 15.61 4.75
C PRO A 253 -6.25 15.17 6.19
N VAL A 254 -4.98 15.19 6.60
CA VAL A 254 -4.58 14.99 7.98
C VAL A 254 -4.47 16.32 8.74
N ALA A 255 -4.95 16.34 9.97
CA ALA A 255 -4.83 17.48 10.87
C ALA A 255 -3.50 17.44 11.64
N LEU A 256 -2.58 18.34 11.31
CA LEU A 256 -1.30 18.52 12.01
C LEU A 256 -1.09 19.99 12.34
N SER A 257 -0.43 20.27 13.48
CA SER A 257 -0.01 21.63 13.79
C SER A 257 0.95 22.17 12.72
N ALA A 258 0.98 23.48 12.50
CA ALA A 258 1.89 24.09 11.53
C ALA A 258 3.36 23.77 11.84
N ALA A 259 3.73 23.75 13.14
CA ALA A 259 5.08 23.41 13.60
C ALA A 259 5.45 21.95 13.29
N THR A 260 4.58 20.99 13.63
CA THR A 260 4.78 19.57 13.32
C THR A 260 4.90 19.34 11.83
N ARG A 261 4.00 19.96 11.03
CA ARG A 261 4.02 19.86 9.58
C ARG A 261 5.33 20.40 8.99
N ALA A 262 5.81 21.57 9.46
CA ALA A 262 7.05 22.15 8.99
C ALA A 262 8.28 21.28 9.33
N ALA A 263 8.36 20.77 10.56
CA ALA A 263 9.43 19.86 10.98
C ALA A 263 9.44 18.56 10.17
N LEU A 264 8.27 17.97 9.96
CA LEU A 264 8.11 16.76 9.13
C LEU A 264 8.56 17.02 7.68
N HIS A 265 8.12 18.11 7.06
CA HIS A 265 8.54 18.46 5.70
C HIS A 265 10.03 18.67 5.56
N ALA A 266 10.70 19.26 6.58
CA ALA A 266 12.15 19.41 6.58
C ALA A 266 12.87 18.05 6.56
N ASP A 267 12.44 17.11 7.40
CA ASP A 267 13.03 15.76 7.43
C ASP A 267 12.71 14.97 6.15
N LEU A 268 11.50 15.10 5.60
CA LEU A 268 11.14 14.48 4.33
C LEU A 268 11.98 15.02 3.16
N ALA A 269 12.37 16.30 3.17
CA ALA A 269 13.27 16.84 2.16
C ALA A 269 14.67 16.21 2.25
N VAL A 270 15.20 15.97 3.47
CA VAL A 270 16.45 15.23 3.67
C VAL A 270 16.33 13.79 3.18
N PHE A 271 15.23 13.11 3.49
CA PHE A 271 14.98 11.74 3.01
C PHE A 271 14.87 11.69 1.48
N CYS A 272 14.23 12.66 0.84
CA CYS A 272 14.21 12.79 -0.62
C CYS A 272 15.63 12.97 -1.18
N GLY A 273 16.51 13.73 -0.51
CA GLY A 273 17.93 13.84 -0.86
C GLY A 273 18.65 12.48 -0.79
N TYR A 274 18.36 11.69 0.23
CA TYR A 274 18.88 10.31 0.31
C TYR A 274 18.38 9.45 -0.86
N LEU A 275 17.07 9.45 -1.18
CA LEU A 275 16.54 8.70 -2.30
C LEU A 275 17.22 9.09 -3.63
N ALA A 276 17.49 10.38 -3.82
CA ALA A 276 18.23 10.85 -5.00
C ALA A 276 19.67 10.33 -5.02
N SER A 277 20.37 10.30 -3.87
CA SER A 277 21.77 9.85 -3.75
C SER A 277 21.94 8.36 -4.08
N VAL A 278 20.94 7.53 -3.75
CA VAL A 278 20.91 6.09 -4.08
C VAL A 278 20.23 5.79 -5.43
N THR A 279 20.05 6.82 -6.26
CA THR A 279 19.41 6.71 -7.59
C THR A 279 18.05 5.99 -7.57
N TYR A 280 17.29 6.15 -6.46
CA TYR A 280 15.93 5.62 -6.33
C TYR A 280 15.03 6.09 -7.48
N ARG A 281 14.14 5.23 -7.94
CA ARG A 281 13.07 5.56 -8.91
C ARG A 281 11.76 4.91 -8.46
N GLY A 282 10.64 5.54 -8.84
CA GLY A 282 9.30 5.03 -8.54
C GLY A 282 8.76 5.46 -7.16
N ASN A 283 7.86 4.66 -6.62
CA ASN A 283 7.10 5.00 -5.43
C ASN A 283 7.77 4.49 -4.15
N CYS A 284 7.74 5.32 -3.10
CA CYS A 284 8.13 4.97 -1.75
C CYS A 284 7.06 5.50 -0.79
N ASN A 285 6.57 4.67 0.13
CA ASN A 285 5.69 5.11 1.21
C ASN A 285 6.43 4.99 2.54
N LEU A 286 6.29 6.01 3.39
CA LEU A 286 6.79 6.01 4.75
C LEU A 286 5.62 5.99 5.72
N ASP A 287 5.68 5.11 6.70
CA ASP A 287 4.79 5.13 7.85
C ASP A 287 5.47 5.88 8.99
N ILE A 288 4.79 6.93 9.46
CA ILE A 288 5.32 7.88 10.45
C ILE A 288 4.25 8.10 11.51
N VAL A 289 4.62 8.07 12.78
CA VAL A 289 3.70 8.45 13.86
C VAL A 289 4.09 9.78 14.47
N VAL A 290 3.10 10.51 14.99
CA VAL A 290 3.27 11.77 15.69
C VAL A 290 2.71 11.62 17.09
N ASP A 291 3.50 11.99 18.11
CA ASP A 291 3.07 11.98 19.50
C ASP A 291 2.37 13.29 19.93
N ALA A 292 1.81 13.33 21.12
CA ALA A 292 1.11 14.49 21.66
C ALA A 292 2.00 15.74 21.83
N ALA A 293 3.31 15.56 21.90
CA ALA A 293 4.28 16.67 21.92
C ALA A 293 4.60 17.21 20.50
N GLY A 294 4.02 16.62 19.45
CA GLY A 294 4.27 16.99 18.07
C GLY A 294 5.57 16.44 17.49
N ARG A 295 6.26 15.54 18.20
CA ARG A 295 7.44 14.83 17.70
C ARG A 295 6.99 13.73 16.76
N HIS A 296 7.71 13.54 15.66
CA HIS A 296 7.43 12.47 14.70
C HIS A 296 8.55 11.44 14.68
N TYR A 297 8.14 10.18 14.42
CA TYR A 297 8.99 9.00 14.42
C TYR A 297 8.76 8.21 13.15
N PHE A 298 9.83 7.82 12.48
CA PHE A 298 9.79 6.94 11.31
C PHE A 298 9.63 5.49 11.74
N ILE A 299 8.61 4.81 11.24
CA ILE A 299 8.25 3.46 11.65
C ILE A 299 8.71 2.42 10.65
N GLU A 300 8.39 2.62 9.36
CA GLU A 300 8.82 1.74 8.27
C GLU A 300 8.79 2.47 6.93
N ALA A 301 9.55 1.96 5.97
CA ALA A 301 9.40 2.30 4.57
C ALA A 301 8.81 1.12 3.79
N ASN A 302 7.95 1.47 2.86
CA ASN A 302 7.43 0.58 1.85
C ASN A 302 7.97 1.08 0.49
N ALA A 303 9.14 0.57 0.06
CA ALA A 303 9.81 0.98 -1.19
C ALA A 303 9.09 0.39 -2.41
N ARG A 304 7.78 0.66 -2.49
CA ARG A 304 6.86 0.12 -3.47
C ARG A 304 5.63 0.99 -3.62
N LEU A 305 4.79 0.62 -4.59
CA LEU A 305 3.46 1.16 -4.73
C LEU A 305 2.56 0.61 -3.60
N ALA A 306 2.26 1.44 -2.61
CA ALA A 306 1.39 1.05 -1.49
C ALA A 306 -0.09 1.17 -1.86
N ALA A 307 -0.94 0.38 -1.19
CA ALA A 307 -2.40 0.41 -1.38
C ALA A 307 -2.99 1.82 -1.18
N GLY A 308 -2.43 2.60 -0.26
CA GLY A 308 -2.81 4.00 -0.02
C GLY A 308 -2.57 4.96 -1.20
N ALA A 309 -1.85 4.55 -2.25
CA ALA A 309 -1.74 5.34 -3.48
C ALA A 309 -2.98 5.24 -4.39
N VAL A 310 -3.79 4.18 -4.24
CA VAL A 310 -4.97 3.91 -5.07
C VAL A 310 -6.01 5.04 -5.02
N PRO A 311 -6.49 5.49 -3.83
CA PRO A 311 -7.51 6.53 -3.76
C PRO A 311 -7.07 7.82 -4.47
N ARG A 312 -5.81 8.19 -4.32
CA ARG A 312 -5.27 9.34 -5.02
C ARG A 312 -5.22 9.14 -6.52
N ALA A 313 -4.78 7.96 -6.97
CA ALA A 313 -4.71 7.66 -8.40
C ALA A 313 -6.08 7.78 -9.06
N VAL A 314 -7.13 7.20 -8.44
CA VAL A 314 -8.49 7.27 -9.00
C VAL A 314 -9.10 8.68 -8.88
N LEU A 315 -9.00 9.33 -7.71
CA LEU A 315 -9.60 10.65 -7.50
C LEU A 315 -8.90 11.74 -8.32
N SER A 316 -7.57 11.66 -8.50
CA SER A 316 -6.86 12.60 -9.38
C SER A 316 -7.31 12.50 -10.84
N ARG A 317 -7.68 11.32 -11.30
CA ARG A 317 -8.19 11.12 -12.68
C ARG A 317 -9.62 11.61 -12.83
N LEU A 318 -10.45 11.47 -11.79
CA LEU A 318 -11.84 11.94 -11.81
C LEU A 318 -11.94 13.46 -11.64
N PHE A 319 -10.99 14.09 -10.96
CA PHE A 319 -11.06 15.51 -10.57
C PHE A 319 -9.84 16.33 -11.03
N ASP A 320 -9.19 15.94 -12.13
CA ASP A 320 -8.09 16.67 -12.77
C ASP A 320 -6.98 17.09 -11.78
N GLY A 321 -6.62 16.16 -10.86
CA GLY A 321 -5.58 16.38 -9.86
C GLY A 321 -6.02 17.14 -8.61
N CYS A 322 -7.24 17.67 -8.56
CA CYS A 322 -7.78 18.39 -7.40
C CYS A 322 -8.48 17.39 -6.46
N LEU A 323 -7.76 16.96 -5.41
CA LEU A 323 -8.25 15.95 -4.48
C LEU A 323 -9.28 16.52 -3.50
N PRO A 324 -10.51 15.96 -3.42
CA PRO A 324 -11.42 16.18 -2.30
C PRO A 324 -10.89 15.56 -1.01
N ALA A 325 -11.53 15.81 0.13
CA ALA A 325 -11.31 14.98 1.31
C ALA A 325 -11.75 13.55 0.99
N TYR A 326 -11.01 12.55 1.48
CA TYR A 326 -11.35 11.15 1.23
C TYR A 326 -10.96 10.23 2.37
N ARG A 327 -11.63 9.07 2.41
CA ARG A 327 -11.27 7.91 3.22
C ARG A 327 -11.26 6.67 2.32
N PHE A 328 -10.13 6.02 2.24
CA PHE A 328 -9.98 4.70 1.63
C PHE A 328 -9.88 3.65 2.73
N VAL A 329 -10.64 2.59 2.62
CA VAL A 329 -10.56 1.45 3.54
C VAL A 329 -10.70 0.13 2.77
N GLU A 330 -9.99 -0.89 3.23
CA GLU A 330 -10.33 -2.28 2.98
C GLU A 330 -10.97 -2.84 4.25
N ARG A 331 -12.22 -3.25 4.15
CA ARG A 331 -13.00 -3.69 5.30
C ARG A 331 -13.55 -5.10 5.09
N LYS A 332 -13.50 -5.89 6.17
CA LYS A 332 -14.23 -7.14 6.24
C LYS A 332 -15.67 -6.84 6.70
N LEU A 333 -16.63 -7.24 5.89
CA LEU A 333 -18.07 -7.02 6.11
C LEU A 333 -18.77 -8.38 6.09
N PRO A 334 -19.09 -8.97 7.25
CA PRO A 334 -19.71 -10.29 7.32
C PRO A 334 -21.00 -10.37 6.52
N GLY A 335 -21.13 -11.40 5.69
CA GLY A 335 -22.29 -11.62 4.83
C GLY A 335 -22.20 -10.99 3.45
N LEU A 336 -21.14 -10.24 3.16
CA LEU A 336 -20.94 -9.57 1.86
C LEU A 336 -20.81 -10.57 0.69
N HIS A 337 -20.34 -11.79 0.97
CA HIS A 337 -20.27 -12.88 -0.02
C HIS A 337 -21.65 -13.29 -0.59
N ARG A 338 -22.76 -12.85 0.02
CA ARG A 338 -24.13 -13.09 -0.45
C ARG A 338 -24.62 -12.01 -1.40
N CYS A 339 -23.95 -10.86 -1.45
CA CYS A 339 -24.32 -9.76 -2.34
C CYS A 339 -23.84 -10.08 -3.76
N GLN A 340 -24.66 -9.73 -4.75
CA GLN A 340 -24.22 -9.72 -6.13
C GLN A 340 -23.25 -8.58 -6.37
N GLU A 341 -22.21 -8.79 -7.14
CA GLU A 341 -21.23 -7.76 -7.46
C GLU A 341 -21.89 -6.54 -8.12
N ALA A 342 -22.83 -6.78 -9.05
CA ALA A 342 -23.58 -5.71 -9.72
C ALA A 342 -24.30 -4.77 -8.75
N ASP A 343 -24.91 -5.32 -7.69
CA ASP A 343 -25.67 -4.54 -6.71
C ASP A 343 -24.73 -3.66 -5.88
N VAL A 344 -23.57 -4.19 -5.48
CA VAL A 344 -22.55 -3.42 -4.75
C VAL A 344 -22.01 -2.28 -5.60
N LEU A 345 -21.75 -2.51 -6.88
CA LEU A 345 -21.28 -1.50 -7.82
C LEU A 345 -22.36 -0.47 -8.12
N HIS A 346 -23.63 -0.89 -8.27
CA HIS A 346 -24.77 0.01 -8.45
C HIS A 346 -24.98 0.90 -7.21
N ALA A 347 -24.93 0.33 -6.00
CA ALA A 347 -25.01 1.09 -4.75
C ALA A 347 -23.90 2.14 -4.67
N SER A 348 -22.70 1.84 -5.15
CA SER A 348 -21.60 2.81 -5.26
C SER A 348 -21.98 3.96 -6.23
N LEU A 349 -22.41 3.65 -7.46
CA LEU A 349 -22.79 4.66 -8.45
C LEU A 349 -23.93 5.55 -7.96
N ALA A 350 -24.88 4.98 -7.23
CA ALA A 350 -26.02 5.73 -6.69
C ALA A 350 -25.63 6.80 -5.66
N THR A 351 -24.44 6.71 -5.07
CA THR A 351 -23.91 7.73 -4.13
C THR A 351 -23.21 8.90 -4.82
N LEU A 352 -22.88 8.77 -6.12
CA LEU A 352 -22.00 9.72 -6.80
C LEU A 352 -22.70 11.02 -7.13
N ASP A 353 -22.11 12.12 -6.68
CA ASP A 353 -22.43 13.48 -7.13
C ASP A 353 -21.14 14.14 -7.63
N MET A 354 -20.90 14.02 -8.93
CA MET A 354 -19.68 14.56 -9.56
C MET A 354 -19.63 16.10 -9.50
N GLY A 355 -20.79 16.76 -9.45
CA GLY A 355 -20.87 18.22 -9.32
C GLY A 355 -20.42 18.70 -7.94
N ARG A 356 -20.76 17.97 -6.89
CA ARG A 356 -20.34 18.22 -5.50
C ARG A 356 -19.04 17.52 -5.14
N ARG A 357 -18.47 16.73 -6.03
CA ARG A 357 -17.28 15.90 -5.77
C ARG A 357 -17.45 15.05 -4.51
N SER A 358 -18.58 14.37 -4.38
CA SER A 358 -18.90 13.51 -3.24
C SER A 358 -19.43 12.16 -3.69
N GLY A 359 -19.22 11.14 -2.85
CA GLY A 359 -19.71 9.79 -3.12
C GLY A 359 -18.80 8.69 -2.62
N THR A 360 -19.08 7.48 -3.07
CA THR A 360 -18.29 6.28 -2.76
C THR A 360 -17.92 5.55 -4.04
N LEU A 361 -16.65 5.18 -4.17
CA LEU A 361 -16.12 4.38 -5.27
C LEU A 361 -15.68 3.02 -4.75
N VAL A 362 -16.15 1.96 -5.37
CA VAL A 362 -15.58 0.61 -5.17
C VAL A 362 -14.32 0.50 -6.01
N VAL A 363 -13.18 0.23 -5.36
CA VAL A 363 -11.88 0.09 -6.04
C VAL A 363 -11.43 -1.37 -6.16
N GLN A 364 -12.13 -2.28 -5.49
CA GLN A 364 -11.92 -3.71 -5.62
C GLN A 364 -13.16 -4.46 -5.14
N SER A 365 -13.89 -5.07 -6.05
CA SER A 365 -15.11 -5.86 -5.80
C SER A 365 -14.87 -7.36 -5.76
N GLN A 366 -13.80 -7.87 -6.37
CA GLN A 366 -13.56 -9.31 -6.52
C GLN A 366 -13.30 -10.03 -5.19
N LYS A 367 -13.08 -9.29 -4.12
CA LYS A 367 -12.93 -9.86 -2.76
C LYS A 367 -14.24 -10.11 -2.02
N LEU A 368 -15.40 -9.89 -2.66
CA LEU A 368 -16.72 -10.14 -2.04
C LEU A 368 -16.87 -11.58 -1.52
N ALA A 369 -16.35 -12.57 -2.26
CA ALA A 369 -16.35 -13.98 -1.82
C ALA A 369 -15.60 -14.23 -0.49
N PHE A 370 -14.74 -13.31 -0.07
CA PHE A 370 -13.98 -13.33 1.18
C PHE A 370 -14.55 -12.39 2.24
N ASP A 371 -15.78 -11.89 2.03
CA ASP A 371 -16.39 -10.84 2.86
C ASP A 371 -15.56 -9.55 2.95
N LYS A 372 -14.75 -9.25 1.93
CA LYS A 372 -13.89 -8.07 1.90
C LYS A 372 -14.30 -7.12 0.77
N LEU A 373 -14.26 -5.83 1.06
CA LEU A 373 -14.50 -4.77 0.08
C LEU A 373 -13.48 -3.64 0.28
N ALA A 374 -12.89 -3.18 -0.82
CA ALA A 374 -12.06 -1.98 -0.82
C ALA A 374 -12.79 -0.86 -1.55
N TYR A 375 -12.96 0.28 -0.88
CA TYR A 375 -13.68 1.44 -1.39
C TYR A 375 -13.07 2.74 -0.93
N VAL A 376 -13.42 3.83 -1.64
CA VAL A 376 -13.05 5.21 -1.34
C VAL A 376 -14.32 6.04 -1.17
N CYS A 377 -14.54 6.60 0.01
CA CYS A 377 -15.53 7.65 0.22
C CYS A 377 -14.87 9.00 0.13
N PHE A 378 -15.52 9.97 -0.51
CA PHE A 378 -14.96 11.30 -0.70
C PHE A 378 -16.05 12.38 -0.62
N GLY A 379 -15.63 13.61 -0.30
CA GLY A 379 -16.54 14.75 -0.10
C GLY A 379 -15.77 16.03 0.23
N ASP A 380 -16.48 17.08 0.60
CA ASP A 380 -15.88 18.40 0.88
C ASP A 380 -14.96 18.37 2.11
N ASP A 381 -15.34 17.59 3.14
CA ASP A 381 -14.62 17.48 4.40
C ASP A 381 -14.77 16.08 5.03
N ALA A 382 -14.15 15.87 6.19
CA ALA A 382 -14.17 14.59 6.89
C ALA A 382 -15.57 14.18 7.38
N ALA A 383 -16.45 15.14 7.68
CA ALA A 383 -17.83 14.88 8.10
C ALA A 383 -18.65 14.35 6.91
N ALA A 384 -18.58 15.03 5.77
CA ALA A 384 -19.20 14.60 4.53
C ALA A 384 -18.71 13.21 4.08
N VAL A 385 -17.39 12.92 4.20
CA VAL A 385 -16.80 11.61 3.91
C VAL A 385 -17.39 10.53 4.83
N SER A 386 -17.56 10.81 6.14
CA SER A 386 -18.12 9.86 7.10
C SER A 386 -19.62 9.59 6.82
N GLU A 387 -20.36 10.62 6.40
CA GLU A 387 -21.77 10.49 6.01
C GLU A 387 -21.92 9.63 4.75
N GLN A 388 -21.07 9.85 3.76
CA GLN A 388 -21.02 9.02 2.54
C GLN A 388 -20.71 7.55 2.87
N GLU A 389 -19.71 7.30 3.74
CA GLU A 389 -19.37 5.93 4.18
C GLU A 389 -20.58 5.26 4.84
N GLN A 390 -21.22 5.94 5.77
CA GLN A 390 -22.38 5.37 6.49
C GLN A 390 -23.56 5.10 5.56
N GLY A 391 -23.85 6.03 4.65
CA GLY A 391 -24.90 5.86 3.63
C GLY A 391 -24.67 4.65 2.74
N PHE A 392 -23.45 4.50 2.23
CA PHE A 392 -23.06 3.36 1.41
C PHE A 392 -23.16 2.03 2.18
N LEU A 393 -22.64 1.98 3.41
CA LEU A 393 -22.69 0.76 4.22
C LEU A 393 -24.13 0.37 4.58
N ASN A 394 -25.01 1.35 4.84
CA ASN A 394 -26.43 1.10 5.09
C ASN A 394 -27.11 0.53 3.83
N ALA A 395 -26.78 1.06 2.65
CA ALA A 395 -27.31 0.53 1.39
C ALA A 395 -26.93 -0.95 1.18
N LEU A 396 -25.68 -1.34 1.51
CA LEU A 396 -25.25 -2.74 1.40
C LEU A 396 -25.92 -3.70 2.39
N GLN A 397 -26.52 -3.20 3.48
CA GLN A 397 -27.18 -4.01 4.50
C GLN A 397 -28.69 -4.18 4.26
N GLN A 398 -29.27 -3.54 3.25
CA GLN A 398 -30.70 -3.66 2.96
C GLN A 398 -31.07 -5.05 2.43
N PRO A 399 -32.15 -5.67 2.94
CA PRO A 399 -32.55 -7.04 2.54
C PRO A 399 -32.90 -7.19 1.07
N GLU A 400 -33.18 -6.11 0.37
CA GLU A 400 -33.52 -6.13 -1.06
C GLU A 400 -32.35 -6.54 -1.94
N LEU A 401 -31.10 -6.28 -1.51
CA LEU A 401 -29.88 -6.74 -2.20
C LEU A 401 -29.60 -8.24 -1.99
N ALA A 402 -30.24 -8.87 -1.01
CA ALA A 402 -30.06 -10.28 -0.67
C ALA A 402 -31.16 -11.22 -1.28
N GLN A 403 -32.16 -10.68 -1.97
CA GLN A 403 -33.36 -11.45 -2.39
C GLN A 403 -33.43 -11.79 -3.89
N VAL A 404 -32.42 -11.42 -4.69
CA VAL A 404 -32.36 -11.83 -6.11
C VAL A 404 -31.29 -12.92 -6.26
N ALA A 405 -31.52 -14.07 -5.64
CA ALA A 405 -30.73 -15.27 -5.83
C ALA A 405 -31.67 -16.40 -6.29
#